data_e424a92fea735db7d69ddbb8bfd73093
#
_entry.id   e424a92fea735db7d69ddbb8bfd73093
#
_cell.length_a   1.000
_cell.length_b   1.000
_cell.length_c   1.000
_cell.angle_alpha   90.00
_cell.angle_beta   90.00
_cell.angle_gamma   90.00
#
_symmetry.space_group_name_H-M   'P 1'
#
loop_
_entity.id
_entity.type
_entity.pdbx_description
1 polymer ?
#
loop_
_entity_poly.entity_id
_entity_poly.type
_entity_poly.pdbx_seq_one_letter_code
_entity_poly.pdbx_strand_id
1 'polypeptide(L)'
;MKTLRVVLLIAAVFAISLPAPAQRGWRQATDSELAALLPARATVEKEHIETEMRTATGIVDGRGRFIAGVVLLTAGYSAEGKYSHYLVVQAPVKIGGVLLRPGQYAFGWTRAETGESLSVHFHVAETGVLVGTAEAKHMTAAGRVESLRIWPPAERAIIQIGRFAIPYELKD
;
A
#
# COMPACT_ATOMS: atom_id res chain seq x y z
N MET A 1 -65.64 12.28 22.46
CA MET A 1 -64.90 12.04 21.24
C MET A 1 -63.38 12.10 21.59
N LYS A 2 -62.71 10.95 21.65
CA LYS A 2 -61.27 10.84 22.04
C LYS A 2 -60.45 10.70 20.80
N THR A 3 -59.61 11.69 20.45
CA THR A 3 -58.70 11.67 19.31
C THR A 3 -57.42 10.92 19.68
N LEU A 4 -57.25 9.75 19.08
CA LEU A 4 -56.06 8.91 19.21
C LEU A 4 -54.93 9.50 18.32
N ARG A 5 -53.86 10.04 18.95
CA ARG A 5 -52.63 10.47 18.26
C ARG A 5 -51.73 9.28 18.10
N VAL A 6 -51.58 8.83 16.85
CA VAL A 6 -50.56 7.82 16.46
C VAL A 6 -49.22 8.54 16.30
N VAL A 7 -48.29 8.27 17.19
CA VAL A 7 -46.89 8.72 17.07
C VAL A 7 -46.12 7.67 16.26
N LEU A 8 -45.76 8.02 15.04
CA LEU A 8 -44.93 7.17 14.16
C LEU A 8 -43.44 7.37 14.54
N LEU A 9 -42.85 6.39 15.24
CA LEU A 9 -41.42 6.35 15.52
C LEU A 9 -40.67 5.79 14.32
N ILE A 10 -40.02 6.67 13.56
CA ILE A 10 -39.11 6.28 12.51
C ILE A 10 -37.75 5.96 13.15
N ALA A 11 -37.47 4.66 13.32
CA ALA A 11 -36.15 4.19 13.70
C ALA A 11 -35.18 4.23 12.47
N ALA A 12 -34.35 5.25 12.42
CA ALA A 12 -33.25 5.29 11.44
C ALA A 12 -32.20 4.24 11.82
N VAL A 13 -32.18 3.13 11.10
CA VAL A 13 -31.14 2.10 11.22
C VAL A 13 -29.88 2.64 10.53
N PHE A 14 -28.96 3.19 11.28
CA PHE A 14 -27.60 3.45 10.82
C PHE A 14 -26.90 2.10 10.64
N ALA A 15 -26.79 1.63 9.40
CA ALA A 15 -25.93 0.50 9.05
C ALA A 15 -24.46 0.90 9.25
N ILE A 16 -23.93 0.61 10.43
CA ILE A 16 -22.49 0.72 10.69
C ILE A 16 -21.84 -0.43 9.90
N SER A 17 -21.25 -0.11 8.76
CA SER A 17 -20.43 -1.06 7.99
C SER A 17 -19.19 -1.41 8.83
N LEU A 18 -19.27 -2.49 9.58
CA LEU A 18 -18.12 -3.03 10.31
C LEU A 18 -17.13 -3.57 9.28
N PRO A 19 -15.83 -3.22 9.37
CA PRO A 19 -14.83 -3.78 8.47
C PRO A 19 -14.82 -5.30 8.59
N ALA A 20 -14.63 -5.98 7.46
CA ALA A 20 -14.59 -7.44 7.40
C ALA A 20 -13.54 -8.01 8.36
N PRO A 21 -13.76 -9.16 9.00
CA PRO A 21 -12.88 -9.72 10.04
C PRO A 21 -11.43 -9.91 9.58
N ALA A 22 -11.19 -10.19 8.29
CA ALA A 22 -9.85 -10.31 7.70
C ALA A 22 -9.01 -9.02 7.78
N GLN A 23 -9.65 -7.85 7.80
CA GLN A 23 -8.96 -6.55 7.88
C GLN A 23 -8.65 -6.11 9.31
N ARG A 24 -9.32 -6.67 10.32
CA ARG A 24 -9.17 -6.25 11.72
C ARG A 24 -7.86 -6.68 12.37
N GLY A 25 -7.17 -7.68 11.82
CA GLY A 25 -5.93 -8.20 12.38
C GLY A 25 -4.65 -7.50 11.90
N TRP A 26 -4.74 -6.58 10.93
CA TRP A 26 -3.57 -5.89 10.37
C TRP A 26 -3.28 -4.59 11.12
N ARG A 27 -2.02 -4.43 11.55
CA ARG A 27 -1.51 -3.23 12.22
C ARG A 27 -0.28 -2.69 11.51
N GLN A 28 0.12 -1.48 11.86
CA GLN A 28 1.42 -0.94 11.46
C GLN A 28 2.54 -1.83 12.00
N ALA A 29 3.48 -2.19 11.15
CA ALA A 29 4.71 -2.87 11.55
C ALA A 29 5.64 -1.89 12.31
N THR A 30 6.36 -2.37 13.29
CA THR A 30 7.37 -1.60 14.03
C THR A 30 8.67 -1.49 13.24
N ASP A 31 9.51 -0.51 13.57
CA ASP A 31 10.81 -0.32 12.91
C ASP A 31 11.70 -1.57 13.07
N SER A 32 11.66 -2.24 14.21
CA SER A 32 12.41 -3.48 14.43
C SER A 32 11.91 -4.65 13.58
N GLU A 33 10.60 -4.77 13.39
CA GLU A 33 10.00 -5.78 12.51
C GLU A 33 10.39 -5.51 11.04
N LEU A 34 10.35 -4.25 10.62
CA LEU A 34 10.74 -3.84 9.27
C LEU A 34 12.24 -4.06 9.01
N ALA A 35 13.10 -3.72 9.99
CA ALA A 35 14.53 -3.95 9.88
C ALA A 35 14.91 -5.44 9.83
N ALA A 36 14.12 -6.31 10.47
CA ALA A 36 14.31 -7.75 10.40
C ALA A 36 13.81 -8.37 9.06
N LEU A 37 12.82 -7.73 8.41
CA LEU A 37 12.18 -8.24 7.19
C LEU A 37 12.85 -7.71 5.92
N LEU A 38 13.10 -6.40 5.85
CA LEU A 38 13.56 -5.74 4.65
C LEU A 38 15.10 -5.82 4.54
N PRO A 39 15.63 -6.17 3.37
CA PRO A 39 17.08 -6.27 3.20
C PRO A 39 17.73 -4.88 3.12
N ALA A 40 18.95 -4.73 3.63
CA ALA A 40 19.77 -3.52 3.42
C ALA A 40 20.14 -3.32 1.94
N ARG A 41 20.17 -4.43 1.17
CA ARG A 41 20.34 -4.45 -0.28
C ARG A 41 19.30 -5.37 -0.88
N ALA A 42 18.41 -4.81 -1.68
CA ALA A 42 17.35 -5.56 -2.36
C ALA A 42 17.87 -6.13 -3.68
N THR A 43 17.55 -7.39 -3.95
CA THR A 43 17.80 -7.99 -5.25
C THR A 43 16.74 -7.53 -6.23
N VAL A 44 17.17 -6.79 -7.27
CA VAL A 44 16.31 -6.33 -8.36
C VAL A 44 16.99 -6.70 -9.68
N GLU A 45 16.34 -7.60 -10.44
CA GLU A 45 16.92 -8.25 -11.60
C GLU A 45 18.26 -8.92 -11.23
N LYS A 46 19.39 -8.41 -11.72
CA LYS A 46 20.74 -8.95 -11.44
C LYS A 46 21.55 -8.09 -10.47
N GLU A 47 20.94 -7.04 -9.92
CA GLU A 47 21.63 -6.06 -9.08
C GLU A 47 21.20 -6.18 -7.63
N HIS A 48 22.10 -5.80 -6.71
CA HIS A 48 21.84 -5.68 -5.29
C HIS A 48 21.82 -4.19 -4.91
N ILE A 49 20.64 -3.60 -4.95
CA ILE A 49 20.44 -2.16 -4.80
C ILE A 49 20.26 -1.80 -3.32
N GLU A 50 20.98 -0.79 -2.85
CA GLU A 50 20.85 -0.30 -1.50
C GLU A 50 19.44 0.24 -1.21
N THR A 51 18.97 -0.01 0.02
CA THR A 51 17.66 0.45 0.47
C THR A 51 17.80 1.61 1.46
N GLU A 52 16.92 2.61 1.37
CA GLU A 52 16.86 3.71 2.32
C GLU A 52 15.96 3.29 3.51
N MET A 53 16.54 2.58 4.48
CA MET A 53 15.79 1.98 5.60
C MET A 53 14.99 2.97 6.45
N ARG A 54 15.32 4.27 6.44
CA ARG A 54 14.50 5.30 7.09
C ARG A 54 13.12 5.51 6.43
N THR A 55 12.95 5.03 5.22
CA THR A 55 11.67 5.06 4.50
C THR A 55 10.88 3.77 4.62
N ALA A 56 11.41 2.79 5.37
CA ALA A 56 10.75 1.50 5.56
C ALA A 56 9.37 1.69 6.19
N THR A 57 8.39 1.01 5.62
CA THR A 57 7.00 1.05 6.08
C THR A 57 6.31 -0.26 5.77
N GLY A 58 5.30 -0.62 6.56
CA GLY A 58 4.58 -1.85 6.30
C GLY A 58 3.50 -2.13 7.33
N ILE A 59 2.71 -3.13 7.02
CA ILE A 59 1.67 -3.68 7.89
C ILE A 59 1.95 -5.16 8.13
N VAL A 60 1.53 -5.65 9.27
CA VAL A 60 1.66 -7.04 9.69
C VAL A 60 0.34 -7.55 10.27
N ASP A 61 -0.01 -8.80 9.94
CA ASP A 61 -1.19 -9.45 10.50
C ASP A 61 -0.90 -10.23 11.79
N GLY A 62 -1.96 -10.74 12.44
CA GLY A 62 -1.84 -11.55 13.65
C GLY A 62 -1.12 -12.88 13.46
N ARG A 63 -0.80 -13.29 12.22
CA ARG A 63 -0.02 -14.49 11.86
C ARG A 63 1.44 -14.17 11.56
N GLY A 64 1.84 -12.89 11.64
CA GLY A 64 3.20 -12.44 11.32
C GLY A 64 3.49 -12.34 9.83
N ARG A 65 2.46 -12.24 8.95
CA ARG A 65 2.64 -12.02 7.52
C ARG A 65 2.68 -10.51 7.25
N PHE A 66 3.61 -10.08 6.42
CA PHE A 66 3.86 -8.68 6.13
C PHE A 66 3.45 -8.27 4.70
N ILE A 67 3.10 -7.00 4.58
CA ILE A 67 3.16 -6.23 3.34
C ILE A 67 3.99 -5.00 3.69
N ALA A 68 5.22 -4.94 3.18
CA ALA A 68 6.19 -3.92 3.58
C ALA A 68 7.01 -3.43 2.40
N GLY A 69 7.36 -2.16 2.40
CA GLY A 69 8.13 -1.55 1.34
C GLY A 69 9.17 -0.57 1.84
N VAL A 70 10.10 -0.24 0.96
CA VAL A 70 11.23 0.67 1.21
C VAL A 70 11.67 1.34 -0.09
N VAL A 71 12.19 2.55 -0.01
CA VAL A 71 12.79 3.27 -1.15
C VAL A 71 14.13 2.62 -1.54
N LEU A 72 14.39 2.51 -2.84
CA LEU A 72 15.64 2.06 -3.43
C LEU A 72 16.56 3.25 -3.75
N LEU A 73 17.84 3.13 -3.45
CA LEU A 73 18.88 4.09 -3.84
C LEU A 73 19.44 3.67 -5.21
N THR A 74 18.78 4.05 -6.29
CA THR A 74 19.04 3.53 -7.64
C THR A 74 20.09 4.29 -8.45
N ALA A 75 20.65 5.38 -7.92
CA ALA A 75 21.66 6.17 -8.60
C ALA A 75 22.89 5.30 -8.98
N GLY A 76 23.21 5.26 -10.27
CA GLY A 76 24.32 4.45 -10.80
C GLY A 76 24.00 2.98 -11.05
N TYR A 77 22.77 2.53 -10.81
CA TYR A 77 22.29 1.20 -11.18
C TYR A 77 21.46 1.25 -12.47
N SER A 78 21.33 0.13 -13.17
CA SER A 78 20.47 0.02 -14.37
C SER A 78 18.96 0.17 -14.03
N ALA A 79 18.62 0.05 -12.74
CA ALA A 79 17.30 0.30 -12.21
C ALA A 79 16.92 1.80 -12.17
N GLU A 80 17.90 2.72 -12.33
CA GLU A 80 17.65 4.16 -12.27
C GLU A 80 16.63 4.61 -13.32
N GLY A 81 15.62 5.36 -12.88
CA GLY A 81 14.51 5.80 -13.73
C GLY A 81 13.44 4.75 -14.00
N LYS A 82 13.68 3.47 -13.67
CA LYS A 82 12.72 2.37 -13.85
C LYS A 82 12.07 1.94 -12.55
N TYR A 83 12.87 1.76 -11.52
CA TYR A 83 12.40 1.38 -10.18
C TYR A 83 12.79 2.44 -9.16
N SER A 84 11.95 2.63 -8.16
CA SER A 84 12.20 3.55 -7.06
C SER A 84 11.92 2.94 -5.69
N HIS A 85 11.22 1.82 -5.67
CA HIS A 85 10.76 1.18 -4.43
C HIS A 85 10.85 -0.34 -4.54
N TYR A 86 11.05 -0.96 -3.38
CA TYR A 86 11.01 -2.41 -3.20
C TYR A 86 9.85 -2.78 -2.27
N LEU A 87 9.15 -3.87 -2.56
CA LEU A 87 7.97 -4.31 -1.83
C LEU A 87 8.04 -5.81 -1.55
N VAL A 88 7.87 -6.19 -0.28
CA VAL A 88 7.72 -7.57 0.17
C VAL A 88 6.26 -7.82 0.48
N VAL A 89 5.69 -8.84 -0.14
CA VAL A 89 4.29 -9.26 0.02
C VAL A 89 4.29 -10.69 0.56
N GLN A 90 3.72 -10.93 1.74
CA GLN A 90 3.61 -12.26 2.34
C GLN A 90 2.16 -12.74 2.45
N ALA A 91 1.20 -11.90 2.11
CA ALA A 91 -0.21 -12.26 1.96
C ALA A 91 -0.76 -11.63 0.68
N PRO A 92 -1.69 -12.31 -0.04
CA PRO A 92 -2.23 -11.76 -1.27
C PRO A 92 -2.88 -10.38 -1.03
N VAL A 93 -2.56 -9.43 -1.90
CA VAL A 93 -3.10 -8.06 -1.83
C VAL A 93 -3.44 -7.55 -3.21
N LYS A 94 -4.55 -6.83 -3.34
CA LYS A 94 -4.93 -6.14 -4.57
C LYS A 94 -4.65 -4.64 -4.40
N ILE A 95 -3.72 -4.10 -5.17
CA ILE A 95 -3.30 -2.70 -5.08
C ILE A 95 -3.76 -1.98 -6.34
N GLY A 96 -4.71 -1.05 -6.22
CA GLY A 96 -5.23 -0.30 -7.37
C GLY A 96 -5.75 -1.18 -8.51
N GLY A 97 -6.27 -2.38 -8.20
CA GLY A 97 -6.73 -3.34 -9.20
C GLY A 97 -5.71 -4.44 -9.56
N VAL A 98 -4.41 -4.25 -9.27
CA VAL A 98 -3.35 -5.24 -9.53
C VAL A 98 -3.26 -6.24 -8.38
N LEU A 99 -3.45 -7.53 -8.67
CA LEU A 99 -3.30 -8.60 -7.67
C LEU A 99 -1.82 -8.99 -7.54
N LEU A 100 -1.25 -8.76 -6.37
CA LEU A 100 0.07 -9.24 -5.98
C LEU A 100 -0.08 -10.47 -5.07
N ARG A 101 0.52 -11.56 -5.49
CA ARG A 101 0.65 -12.78 -4.68
C ARG A 101 1.86 -12.67 -3.75
N PRO A 102 2.02 -13.56 -2.74
CA PRO A 102 3.25 -13.59 -1.96
C PRO A 102 4.49 -13.63 -2.85
N GLY A 103 5.42 -12.70 -2.61
CA GLY A 103 6.61 -12.50 -3.44
C GLY A 103 7.31 -11.18 -3.15
N GLN A 104 8.33 -10.91 -3.93
CA GLN A 104 9.14 -9.69 -3.88
C GLN A 104 8.96 -8.92 -5.19
N TYR A 105 8.72 -7.63 -5.07
CA TYR A 105 8.40 -6.75 -6.18
C TYR A 105 9.28 -5.51 -6.14
N ALA A 106 9.58 -4.98 -7.31
CA ALA A 106 10.08 -3.62 -7.49
C ALA A 106 9.02 -2.80 -8.20
N PHE A 107 8.88 -1.55 -7.86
CA PHE A 107 7.99 -0.67 -8.58
C PHE A 107 8.57 0.73 -8.77
N GLY A 108 8.20 1.35 -9.86
CA GLY A 108 8.44 2.73 -10.19
C GLY A 108 7.16 3.37 -10.69
N TRP A 109 7.23 4.63 -11.05
CA TRP A 109 6.06 5.37 -11.52
C TRP A 109 6.43 6.40 -12.58
N THR A 110 5.47 6.70 -13.42
CA THR A 110 5.49 7.83 -14.34
C THR A 110 4.37 8.79 -13.99
N ARG A 111 4.62 10.09 -14.09
CA ARG A 111 3.61 11.10 -13.81
C ARG A 111 2.75 11.33 -15.05
N ALA A 112 1.42 11.43 -14.87
CA ALA A 112 0.53 11.86 -15.93
C ALA A 112 0.85 13.30 -16.38
N GLU A 113 0.58 13.64 -17.63
CA GLU A 113 0.83 14.98 -18.17
C GLU A 113 0.10 16.09 -17.39
N THR A 114 -1.10 15.79 -16.89
CA THR A 114 -1.87 16.70 -16.01
C THR A 114 -1.22 16.91 -14.65
N GLY A 115 -0.29 16.05 -14.23
CA GLY A 115 0.33 16.07 -12.91
C GLY A 115 -0.57 15.56 -11.77
N GLU A 116 -1.82 15.17 -12.05
CA GLU A 116 -2.82 14.80 -11.03
C GLU A 116 -2.78 13.32 -10.62
N SER A 117 -2.09 12.49 -11.38
CA SER A 117 -1.93 11.06 -11.04
C SER A 117 -0.54 10.52 -11.39
N LEU A 118 -0.23 9.35 -10.81
CA LEU A 118 0.93 8.55 -11.18
C LEU A 118 0.45 7.21 -11.74
N SER A 119 1.10 6.75 -12.81
CA SER A 119 1.00 5.36 -13.25
C SER A 119 2.10 4.57 -12.55
N VAL A 120 1.73 3.68 -11.65
CA VAL A 120 2.65 2.87 -10.83
C VAL A 120 2.75 1.48 -11.43
N HIS A 121 3.97 1.08 -11.82
CA HIS A 121 4.24 -0.18 -12.52
C HIS A 121 4.88 -1.17 -11.55
N PHE A 122 4.19 -2.28 -11.26
CA PHE A 122 4.68 -3.36 -10.40
C PHE A 122 5.37 -4.43 -11.23
N HIS A 123 6.59 -4.79 -10.84
CA HIS A 123 7.40 -5.81 -11.49
C HIS A 123 7.83 -6.86 -10.47
N VAL A 124 7.97 -8.12 -10.89
CA VAL A 124 8.65 -9.14 -10.09
C VAL A 124 10.09 -8.69 -9.90
N ALA A 125 10.56 -8.57 -8.65
CA ALA A 125 11.86 -7.98 -8.37
C ALA A 125 13.02 -8.74 -9.04
N GLU A 126 13.01 -10.07 -8.96
CA GLU A 126 14.06 -10.93 -9.48
C GLU A 126 14.18 -10.90 -11.01
N THR A 127 13.05 -10.82 -11.72
CA THR A 127 13.00 -10.99 -13.18
C THR A 127 12.73 -9.71 -13.96
N GLY A 128 12.24 -8.66 -13.29
CA GLY A 128 11.79 -7.42 -13.94
C GLY A 128 10.50 -7.58 -14.75
N VAL A 129 9.82 -8.74 -14.68
CA VAL A 129 8.57 -8.97 -15.41
C VAL A 129 7.45 -8.08 -14.84
N LEU A 130 6.81 -7.30 -15.72
CA LEU A 130 5.66 -6.45 -15.35
C LEU A 130 4.48 -7.33 -14.91
N VAL A 131 3.97 -7.08 -13.71
CA VAL A 131 2.78 -7.74 -13.16
C VAL A 131 1.52 -6.94 -13.49
N GLY A 132 1.61 -5.62 -13.42
CA GLY A 132 0.50 -4.73 -13.73
C GLY A 132 0.80 -3.28 -13.39
N THR A 133 -0.14 -2.42 -13.76
CA THR A 133 -0.06 -0.98 -13.55
C THR A 133 -1.28 -0.51 -12.78
N ALA A 134 -1.05 0.29 -11.74
CA ALA A 134 -2.09 0.93 -10.93
C ALA A 134 -1.99 2.44 -11.02
N GLU A 135 -3.13 3.13 -10.90
CA GLU A 135 -3.16 4.58 -10.81
C GLU A 135 -3.10 5.02 -9.35
N ALA A 136 -2.14 5.89 -9.03
CA ALA A 136 -2.10 6.63 -7.77
C ALA A 136 -2.67 8.03 -8.00
N LYS A 137 -3.70 8.40 -7.22
CA LYS A 137 -4.39 9.70 -7.35
C LYS A 137 -3.87 10.69 -6.33
N HIS A 138 -3.85 11.96 -6.72
CA HIS A 138 -3.47 13.05 -5.81
C HIS A 138 -4.42 13.09 -4.60
N MET A 139 -3.86 13.16 -3.39
CA MET A 139 -4.63 13.30 -2.16
C MET A 139 -5.07 14.74 -1.97
N THR A 140 -6.37 14.96 -1.82
CA THR A 140 -6.97 16.29 -1.60
C THR A 140 -6.81 16.79 -0.16
N ALA A 141 -6.63 15.88 0.80
CA ALA A 141 -6.45 16.24 2.20
C ALA A 141 -5.04 16.79 2.46
N ALA A 142 -4.95 17.90 3.18
CA ALA A 142 -3.69 18.39 3.72
C ALA A 142 -3.12 17.34 4.67
N GLY A 143 -1.99 16.74 4.31
CA GLY A 143 -1.33 15.71 5.08
C GLY A 143 0.19 15.77 4.88
N ARG A 144 0.90 15.04 5.72
CA ARG A 144 2.35 14.92 5.59
C ARG A 144 2.71 14.24 4.26
N VAL A 145 3.71 14.77 3.59
CA VAL A 145 4.30 14.14 2.41
C VAL A 145 5.23 13.04 2.88
N GLU A 146 4.96 11.81 2.46
CA GLU A 146 5.78 10.65 2.79
C GLU A 146 6.45 10.11 1.52
N SER A 147 7.71 9.76 1.57
CA SER A 147 8.37 9.11 0.42
C SER A 147 7.66 7.81 0.05
N LEU A 148 7.32 7.03 1.08
CA LEU A 148 6.47 5.84 1.00
C LEU A 148 5.77 5.65 2.35
N ARG A 149 4.48 5.32 2.33
CA ARG A 149 3.73 4.92 3.54
C ARG A 149 2.66 3.90 3.19
N ILE A 150 2.67 2.77 3.90
CA ILE A 150 1.59 1.77 3.83
C ILE A 150 0.73 1.97 5.07
N TRP A 151 -0.49 2.48 4.88
CA TRP A 151 -1.43 2.75 5.97
C TRP A 151 -2.25 1.50 6.29
N PRO A 152 -2.39 1.13 7.58
CA PRO A 152 -3.20 -0.01 7.98
C PRO A 152 -4.65 0.08 7.48
N PRO A 153 -5.34 -1.06 7.24
CA PRO A 153 -6.73 -1.06 6.79
C PRO A 153 -7.69 -0.33 7.73
N ALA A 154 -7.43 -0.41 9.04
CA ALA A 154 -8.24 0.26 10.05
C ALA A 154 -8.14 1.80 10.00
N GLU A 155 -7.09 2.33 9.37
CA GLU A 155 -6.86 3.77 9.23
C GLU A 155 -7.30 4.29 7.86
N ARG A 156 -6.67 3.80 6.78
CA ARG A 156 -6.89 4.34 5.42
C ARG A 156 -6.92 3.29 4.32
N ALA A 157 -6.28 2.13 4.48
CA ALA A 157 -6.12 1.08 3.45
C ALA A 157 -5.54 1.62 2.13
N ILE A 158 -4.48 2.44 2.21
CA ILE A 158 -3.81 3.03 1.05
C ILE A 158 -2.30 2.86 1.13
N ILE A 159 -1.66 2.84 -0.03
CA ILE A 159 -0.22 3.08 -0.19
C ILE A 159 -0.05 4.51 -0.66
N GLN A 160 0.67 5.30 0.13
CA GLN A 160 0.99 6.69 -0.16
C GLN A 160 2.40 6.80 -0.75
N ILE A 161 2.53 7.52 -1.87
CA ILE A 161 3.79 7.87 -2.52
C ILE A 161 3.80 9.40 -2.70
N GLY A 162 4.59 10.09 -1.90
CA GLY A 162 4.56 11.55 -1.88
C GLY A 162 3.19 12.08 -1.47
N ARG A 163 2.51 12.74 -2.39
CA ARG A 163 1.15 13.26 -2.26
C ARG A 163 0.09 12.41 -2.98
N PHE A 164 0.47 11.22 -3.45
CA PHE A 164 -0.42 10.34 -4.18
C PHE A 164 -0.76 9.10 -3.38
N ALA A 165 -1.93 8.53 -3.61
CA ALA A 165 -2.42 7.35 -2.91
C ALA A 165 -3.01 6.32 -3.87
N ILE A 166 -2.74 5.05 -3.57
CA ILE A 166 -3.33 3.89 -4.24
C ILE A 166 -4.12 3.11 -3.18
N PRO A 167 -5.43 2.88 -3.35
CA PRO A 167 -6.18 2.02 -2.45
C PRO A 167 -5.73 0.56 -2.60
N TYR A 168 -5.76 -0.19 -1.51
CA TYR A 168 -5.52 -1.63 -1.55
C TYR A 168 -6.58 -2.42 -0.80
N GLU A 169 -6.72 -3.68 -1.16
CA GLU A 169 -7.60 -4.66 -0.53
C GLU A 169 -6.78 -5.91 -0.20
N LEU A 170 -6.87 -6.37 1.03
CA LEU A 170 -6.28 -7.64 1.45
C LEU A 170 -7.16 -8.79 0.95
N LYS A 171 -6.52 -9.85 0.50
CA LYS A 171 -7.19 -11.08 0.04
C LYS A 171 -6.80 -12.23 0.98
N ASP A 172 -7.74 -13.10 1.26
CA ASP A 172 -7.54 -14.31 2.06
C ASP A 172 -6.92 -15.44 1.23
#